data_37c122949dc803249fb1dff1d87be072
#
_entry.id   37c122949dc803249fb1dff1d87be072
#
_cell.length_a   1.000
_cell.length_b   1.000
_cell.length_c   1.000
_cell.angle_alpha   90.00
_cell.angle_beta   90.00
_cell.angle_gamma   90.00
#
_symmetry.space_group_name_H-M   'P 1'
#
loop_
_entity.id
_entity.type
_entity.pdbx_description
1 polymer ?
#
loop_
_entity_poly.entity_id
_entity_poly.type
_entity_poly.pdbx_seq_one_letter_code
_entity_poly.pdbx_strand_id
1 'polypeptide(L)'
;MFDEKTYIEREGKLKDGYIRAAAMTPKIKVADCEYNIENIKSLMSEAHKKDTAIAVFPEMCITGYTCNDLFLHDRLLNAAIQGLVDIKKYSETTPGMISFVGLPYEMNGKLYNVVAGIMNGCILGMVPKMYLPNYGEFYERRQFTPGFNECVYVDVDGEEVPFGSELLFTFNNNRKVKIGVEICEDLWTPQPPSIKHAMNGATIIVNASASNETIGKDTYRKQLVSGQSARLVCGYVYSSAGGGESTQDIVFSAHNLICENGTVLAEAHKFADESVYADIDVERICSERRRMSTYAVVENSSYTEVKAQKLIDKDLELIRYFDKAPFVPSDKKERDSRCEEILNIQSYGLKKRLEHTNCKNTVIGISGGLDSTLALLVTVRAFDLCGFDRSGIHCITMPCFGTTDRTYNNAVKLTKQLGCSLREINI
;
A
#
# COMPACT_ATOMS: atom_id res chain seq x y z
N MET A 1 6.61 28.55 20.70
CA MET A 1 6.80 27.66 21.85
C MET A 1 5.47 26.93 22.01
N PHE A 2 5.30 25.82 21.30
CA PHE A 2 4.11 24.99 21.41
C PHE A 2 4.35 24.03 22.58
N ASP A 3 3.44 24.10 23.54
CA ASP A 3 3.47 23.30 24.77
C ASP A 3 3.23 21.81 24.41
N GLU A 4 4.19 20.94 24.78
CA GLU A 4 4.20 19.49 24.50
C GLU A 4 3.14 18.69 25.27
N LYS A 5 2.20 19.33 25.97
CA LYS A 5 1.28 18.68 26.91
C LYS A 5 -0.20 18.70 26.57
N THR A 6 -0.59 19.05 25.36
CA THR A 6 -2.00 18.98 24.97
C THR A 6 -2.28 17.81 24.03
N TYR A 7 -1.83 16.60 24.36
CA TYR A 7 -2.42 15.39 23.81
C TYR A 7 -3.69 15.09 24.56
N ILE A 8 -4.84 15.34 23.92
CA ILE A 8 -6.15 14.91 24.41
C ILE A 8 -6.10 13.37 24.47
N GLU A 9 -6.13 12.80 25.66
CA GLU A 9 -6.44 11.39 25.88
C GLU A 9 -7.82 11.11 25.27
N ARG A 10 -7.84 10.53 24.09
CA ARG A 10 -9.04 10.03 23.46
C ARG A 10 -9.19 8.57 23.87
N GLU A 11 -10.06 8.32 24.84
CA GLU A 11 -10.47 6.97 25.19
C GLU A 11 -10.84 6.16 23.92
N GLY A 12 -10.19 5.00 23.71
CA GLY A 12 -10.61 3.94 22.81
C GLY A 12 -10.47 4.20 21.33
N LYS A 13 -9.49 4.97 20.84
CA LYS A 13 -9.21 5.12 19.40
C LYS A 13 -7.79 4.70 19.09
N LEU A 14 -7.65 3.91 17.99
CA LEU A 14 -6.37 3.67 17.35
C LEU A 14 -5.64 5.01 17.23
N LYS A 15 -4.46 5.10 17.84
CA LYS A 15 -3.67 6.32 17.84
C LYS A 15 -3.40 6.71 16.39
N ASP A 16 -3.88 7.89 16.01
CA ASP A 16 -3.64 8.51 14.72
C ASP A 16 -4.11 7.72 13.48
N GLY A 17 -5.00 6.73 13.62
CA GLY A 17 -5.63 6.02 12.49
C GLY A 17 -4.75 4.96 11.84
N TYR A 18 -3.63 4.57 12.45
CA TYR A 18 -2.75 3.51 11.96
C TYR A 18 -3.27 2.13 12.29
N ILE A 19 -3.06 1.19 11.34
CA ILE A 19 -3.37 -0.23 11.50
C ILE A 19 -2.14 -1.05 11.13
N ARG A 20 -1.68 -1.90 12.04
CA ARG A 20 -0.60 -2.83 11.77
C ARG A 20 -1.08 -4.01 10.96
N ALA A 21 -0.47 -4.21 9.82
CA ALA A 21 -0.66 -5.37 8.95
C ALA A 21 0.62 -6.20 8.86
N ALA A 22 0.46 -7.51 8.65
CA ALA A 22 1.55 -8.45 8.42
C ALA A 22 1.29 -9.27 7.15
N ALA A 23 2.32 -9.43 6.31
CA ALA A 23 2.37 -10.42 5.25
C ALA A 23 3.35 -11.52 5.68
N MET A 24 2.86 -12.76 5.77
CA MET A 24 3.51 -13.84 6.51
C MET A 24 3.69 -15.07 5.64
N THR A 25 4.87 -15.68 5.67
CA THR A 25 5.14 -16.93 4.96
C THR A 25 5.46 -18.04 5.98
N PRO A 26 4.53 -18.97 6.22
CA PRO A 26 4.78 -20.11 7.11
C PRO A 26 5.73 -21.10 6.43
N LYS A 27 6.50 -21.81 7.22
CA LYS A 27 7.15 -23.04 6.77
C LYS A 27 6.08 -24.07 6.49
N ILE A 28 6.06 -24.63 5.30
CA ILE A 28 5.09 -25.64 4.91
C ILE A 28 5.76 -26.93 4.46
N LYS A 29 4.97 -27.99 4.43
CA LYS A 29 5.22 -29.24 3.70
C LYS A 29 4.02 -29.54 2.83
N VAL A 30 4.25 -29.90 1.59
CA VAL A 30 3.19 -30.21 0.64
C VAL A 30 2.33 -31.36 1.15
N ALA A 31 1.00 -31.16 1.21
CA ALA A 31 -0.02 -32.08 1.70
C ALA A 31 0.09 -32.49 3.20
N ASP A 32 0.97 -31.89 3.98
CA ASP A 32 1.06 -32.10 5.43
C ASP A 32 0.33 -30.98 6.19
N CYS A 33 -1.01 -31.07 6.18
CA CYS A 33 -1.86 -30.02 6.79
C CYS A 33 -1.56 -29.81 8.27
N GLU A 34 -1.29 -30.88 9.03
CA GLU A 34 -1.00 -30.79 10.47
C GLU A 34 0.26 -29.93 10.73
N TYR A 35 1.35 -30.22 10.01
CA TYR A 35 2.58 -29.43 10.10
C TYR A 35 2.36 -27.96 9.69
N ASN A 36 1.61 -27.75 8.62
CA ASN A 36 1.36 -26.40 8.09
C ASN A 36 0.54 -25.56 9.07
N ILE A 37 -0.50 -26.13 9.67
CA ILE A 37 -1.37 -25.49 10.64
C ILE A 37 -0.59 -25.05 11.88
N GLU A 38 0.29 -25.89 12.41
CA GLU A 38 1.11 -25.52 13.57
C GLU A 38 2.06 -24.34 13.27
N ASN A 39 2.63 -24.27 12.07
CA ASN A 39 3.43 -23.12 11.66
C ASN A 39 2.58 -21.84 11.45
N ILE A 40 1.37 -21.97 10.89
CA ILE A 40 0.43 -20.84 10.77
C ILE A 40 0.06 -20.31 12.17
N LYS A 41 -0.32 -21.19 13.12
CA LYS A 41 -0.63 -20.80 14.51
C LYS A 41 0.55 -20.11 15.20
N SER A 42 1.77 -20.61 15.00
CA SER A 42 3.00 -20.00 15.53
C SER A 42 3.16 -18.56 15.03
N LEU A 43 2.99 -18.34 13.75
CA LEU A 43 3.06 -17.00 13.14
C LEU A 43 1.90 -16.10 13.58
N MET A 44 0.68 -16.64 13.73
CA MET A 44 -0.45 -15.88 14.29
C MET A 44 -0.13 -15.37 15.70
N SER A 45 0.47 -16.23 16.55
CA SER A 45 0.92 -15.83 17.90
C SER A 45 1.99 -14.75 17.85
N GLU A 46 2.96 -14.87 16.94
CA GLU A 46 4.01 -13.87 16.74
C GLU A 46 3.42 -12.52 16.31
N ALA A 47 2.52 -12.54 15.31
CA ALA A 47 1.86 -11.34 14.80
C ALA A 47 1.04 -10.64 15.90
N HIS A 48 0.29 -11.41 16.68
CA HIS A 48 -0.52 -10.87 17.78
C HIS A 48 0.34 -10.20 18.87
N LYS A 49 1.50 -10.77 19.21
CA LYS A 49 2.46 -10.16 20.14
C LYS A 49 3.03 -8.84 19.65
N LYS A 50 2.98 -8.59 18.34
CA LYS A 50 3.39 -7.33 17.70
C LYS A 50 2.20 -6.39 17.44
N ASP A 51 1.07 -6.60 18.12
CA ASP A 51 -0.15 -5.81 17.99
C ASP A 51 -0.67 -5.72 16.54
N THR A 52 -0.51 -6.80 15.77
CA THR A 52 -0.99 -6.89 14.39
C THR A 52 -2.51 -7.03 14.36
N ALA A 53 -3.18 -6.19 13.59
CA ALA A 53 -4.63 -6.25 13.38
C ALA A 53 -5.03 -7.11 12.18
N ILE A 54 -4.16 -7.18 11.16
CA ILE A 54 -4.41 -7.89 9.90
C ILE A 54 -3.22 -8.79 9.60
N ALA A 55 -3.40 -10.11 9.60
CA ALA A 55 -2.40 -11.09 9.22
C ALA A 55 -2.81 -11.79 7.92
N VAL A 56 -1.95 -11.78 6.92
CA VAL A 56 -2.21 -12.38 5.60
C VAL A 56 -1.21 -13.50 5.36
N PHE A 57 -1.72 -14.68 5.06
CA PHE A 57 -0.96 -15.87 4.74
C PHE A 57 -1.06 -16.20 3.24
N PRO A 58 -0.14 -17.00 2.69
CA PRO A 58 -0.13 -17.34 1.28
C PRO A 58 -1.36 -18.14 0.83
N GLU A 59 -1.59 -18.10 -0.46
CA GLU A 59 -2.50 -18.98 -1.19
C GLU A 59 -2.20 -20.44 -0.86
N MET A 60 -3.25 -21.23 -0.57
CA MET A 60 -3.14 -22.66 -0.24
C MET A 60 -2.20 -23.01 0.93
N CYS A 61 -1.92 -22.08 1.83
CA CYS A 61 -0.93 -22.30 2.90
C CYS A 61 -1.28 -23.45 3.87
N ILE A 62 -2.55 -23.88 3.94
CA ILE A 62 -2.97 -25.05 4.76
C ILE A 62 -2.48 -26.37 4.14
N THR A 63 -2.53 -26.50 2.82
CA THR A 63 -2.17 -27.73 2.11
C THR A 63 -0.80 -27.68 1.44
N GLY A 64 -0.32 -26.50 1.09
CA GLY A 64 0.64 -26.22 0.05
C GLY A 64 -0.05 -26.02 -1.29
N TYR A 65 0.50 -25.14 -2.12
CA TYR A 65 -0.03 -24.84 -3.46
C TYR A 65 0.28 -25.96 -4.46
N THR A 66 1.41 -26.64 -4.30
CA THR A 66 1.96 -27.60 -5.26
C THR A 66 1.48 -29.04 -5.03
N CYS A 67 0.30 -29.24 -4.43
CA CYS A 67 -0.28 -30.56 -4.21
C CYS A 67 -0.72 -31.29 -5.48
N ASN A 68 -0.88 -30.60 -6.62
CA ASN A 68 -1.31 -31.17 -7.90
C ASN A 68 -2.58 -32.03 -7.76
N ASP A 69 -2.58 -33.27 -8.31
CA ASP A 69 -3.76 -34.16 -8.29
C ASP A 69 -4.13 -34.67 -6.89
N LEU A 70 -3.30 -34.42 -5.86
CA LEU A 70 -3.70 -34.69 -4.48
C LEU A 70 -4.91 -33.85 -4.05
N PHE A 71 -5.15 -32.69 -4.66
CA PHE A 71 -6.35 -31.90 -4.45
C PHE A 71 -7.66 -32.63 -4.81
N LEU A 72 -7.60 -33.70 -5.58
CA LEU A 72 -8.75 -34.53 -5.94
C LEU A 72 -9.04 -35.64 -4.91
N HIS A 73 -8.27 -35.70 -3.81
CA HIS A 73 -8.42 -36.70 -2.77
C HIS A 73 -9.16 -36.14 -1.56
N ASP A 74 -10.28 -36.76 -1.19
CA ASP A 74 -11.11 -36.40 -0.02
C ASP A 74 -10.28 -36.28 1.27
N ARG A 75 -9.27 -37.13 1.42
CA ARG A 75 -8.40 -37.09 2.60
C ARG A 75 -7.71 -35.74 2.76
N LEU A 76 -7.22 -35.14 1.67
CA LEU A 76 -6.57 -33.84 1.71
C LEU A 76 -7.59 -32.73 1.94
N LEU A 77 -8.74 -32.78 1.28
CA LEU A 77 -9.81 -31.80 1.43
C LEU A 77 -10.37 -31.79 2.85
N ASN A 78 -10.64 -32.98 3.42
CA ASN A 78 -11.10 -33.11 4.80
C ASN A 78 -10.03 -32.58 5.80
N ALA A 79 -8.75 -32.89 5.57
CA ALA A 79 -7.67 -32.38 6.40
C ALA A 79 -7.54 -30.85 6.30
N ALA A 80 -7.78 -30.25 5.12
CA ALA A 80 -7.77 -28.82 4.95
C ALA A 80 -8.91 -28.13 5.71
N ILE A 81 -10.13 -28.69 5.67
CA ILE A 81 -11.28 -28.18 6.42
C ILE A 81 -11.05 -28.33 7.93
N GLN A 82 -10.58 -29.49 8.39
CA GLN A 82 -10.25 -29.67 9.82
C GLN A 82 -9.19 -28.65 10.25
N GLY A 83 -8.20 -28.39 9.40
CA GLY A 83 -7.18 -27.37 9.65
C GLY A 83 -7.74 -25.95 9.76
N LEU A 84 -8.71 -25.61 8.92
CA LEU A 84 -9.42 -24.35 9.02
C LEU A 84 -10.15 -24.21 10.35
N VAL A 85 -10.83 -25.28 10.80
CA VAL A 85 -11.53 -25.33 12.10
C VAL A 85 -10.53 -25.19 13.25
N ASP A 86 -9.37 -25.82 13.17
CA ASP A 86 -8.31 -25.70 14.18
C ASP A 86 -7.73 -24.29 14.26
N ILE A 87 -7.52 -23.62 13.12
CA ILE A 87 -7.07 -22.22 13.07
C ILE A 87 -8.16 -21.30 13.58
N LYS A 88 -9.45 -21.54 13.23
CA LYS A 88 -10.60 -20.82 13.77
C LYS A 88 -10.58 -20.85 15.30
N LYS A 89 -10.51 -22.04 15.90
CA LYS A 89 -10.42 -22.18 17.36
C LYS A 89 -9.21 -21.48 17.94
N TYR A 90 -8.05 -21.59 17.28
CA TYR A 90 -6.82 -20.93 17.74
C TYR A 90 -6.94 -19.41 17.71
N SER A 91 -7.74 -18.83 16.80
CA SER A 91 -7.93 -17.38 16.70
C SER A 91 -8.55 -16.74 17.95
N GLU A 92 -9.17 -17.54 18.84
CA GLU A 92 -9.62 -17.07 20.15
C GLU A 92 -8.45 -16.60 21.05
N THR A 93 -7.25 -17.15 20.82
CA THR A 93 -6.02 -16.77 21.55
C THR A 93 -5.35 -15.52 20.98
N THR A 94 -5.82 -15.03 19.85
CA THR A 94 -5.31 -13.83 19.17
C THR A 94 -6.43 -12.79 18.96
N PRO A 95 -7.09 -12.34 20.06
CA PRO A 95 -8.28 -11.51 19.96
C PRO A 95 -8.00 -10.18 19.27
N GLY A 96 -8.93 -9.76 18.43
CA GLY A 96 -8.85 -8.50 17.71
C GLY A 96 -7.98 -8.53 16.45
N MET A 97 -7.37 -9.67 16.11
CA MET A 97 -6.63 -9.85 14.87
C MET A 97 -7.45 -10.66 13.87
N ILE A 98 -7.64 -10.13 12.65
CA ILE A 98 -8.17 -10.91 11.54
C ILE A 98 -7.03 -11.59 10.79
N SER A 99 -7.17 -12.89 10.54
CA SER A 99 -6.20 -13.68 9.76
C SER A 99 -6.84 -14.19 8.48
N PHE A 100 -6.14 -14.04 7.36
CA PHE A 100 -6.55 -14.55 6.04
C PHE A 100 -5.67 -15.72 5.66
N VAL A 101 -6.27 -16.92 5.49
CA VAL A 101 -5.56 -18.17 5.22
C VAL A 101 -6.09 -18.85 3.95
N GLY A 102 -5.19 -19.37 3.12
CA GLY A 102 -5.52 -20.02 1.85
C GLY A 102 -5.74 -21.53 1.99
N LEU A 103 -6.79 -22.08 1.36
CA LEU A 103 -7.09 -23.51 1.35
C LEU A 103 -7.94 -23.91 0.12
N PRO A 104 -7.96 -25.22 -0.27
CA PRO A 104 -8.95 -25.75 -1.20
C PRO A 104 -10.30 -25.94 -0.49
N TYR A 105 -11.40 -25.61 -1.16
CA TYR A 105 -12.76 -25.83 -0.65
C TYR A 105 -13.66 -26.46 -1.71
N GLU A 106 -14.34 -27.55 -1.36
CA GLU A 106 -15.31 -28.19 -2.23
C GLU A 106 -16.72 -27.69 -1.93
N MET A 107 -17.43 -27.31 -2.99
CA MET A 107 -18.85 -26.96 -2.94
C MET A 107 -19.59 -27.54 -4.18
N ASN A 108 -20.65 -28.30 -3.94
CA ASN A 108 -21.48 -28.86 -5.00
C ASN A 108 -20.69 -29.66 -6.06
N GLY A 109 -19.71 -30.46 -5.64
CA GLY A 109 -18.85 -31.26 -6.50
C GLY A 109 -17.88 -30.45 -7.37
N LYS A 110 -17.62 -29.19 -7.00
CA LYS A 110 -16.60 -28.31 -7.61
C LYS A 110 -15.60 -27.86 -6.57
N LEU A 111 -14.35 -27.84 -6.97
CA LEU A 111 -13.25 -27.41 -6.10
C LEU A 111 -12.89 -25.96 -6.38
N TYR A 112 -12.74 -25.19 -5.33
CA TYR A 112 -12.36 -23.77 -5.37
C TYR A 112 -11.06 -23.53 -4.59
N ASN A 113 -10.23 -22.64 -5.12
CA ASN A 113 -9.11 -22.05 -4.42
C ASN A 113 -9.64 -20.86 -3.62
N VAL A 114 -9.58 -20.91 -2.31
CA VAL A 114 -10.23 -19.90 -1.45
C VAL A 114 -9.28 -19.31 -0.41
N VAL A 115 -9.62 -18.11 0.04
CA VAL A 115 -9.04 -17.48 1.24
C VAL A 115 -10.17 -17.29 2.25
N ALA A 116 -9.97 -17.83 3.46
CA ALA A 116 -10.87 -17.66 4.59
C ALA A 116 -10.39 -16.51 5.50
N GLY A 117 -11.28 -15.60 5.85
CA GLY A 117 -11.08 -14.58 6.88
C GLY A 117 -11.54 -15.10 8.24
N ILE A 118 -10.64 -15.16 9.22
CA ILE A 118 -10.87 -15.77 10.53
C ILE A 118 -10.57 -14.76 11.64
N MET A 119 -11.43 -14.68 12.64
CA MET A 119 -11.23 -13.79 13.79
C MET A 119 -12.03 -14.26 15.01
N ASN A 120 -11.41 -14.25 16.19
CA ASN A 120 -12.08 -14.49 17.48
C ASN A 120 -12.95 -15.75 17.52
N GLY A 121 -12.45 -16.88 17.00
CA GLY A 121 -13.19 -18.14 16.99
C GLY A 121 -14.28 -18.25 15.91
N CYS A 122 -14.32 -17.34 14.92
CA CYS A 122 -15.32 -17.34 13.84
C CYS A 122 -14.63 -17.35 12.47
N ILE A 123 -15.18 -18.10 11.51
CA ILE A 123 -14.90 -17.96 10.10
C ILE A 123 -15.86 -16.89 9.56
N LEU A 124 -15.33 -15.73 9.26
CA LEU A 124 -16.14 -14.56 8.88
C LEU A 124 -16.67 -14.65 7.44
N GLY A 125 -15.89 -15.26 6.55
CA GLY A 125 -16.24 -15.42 5.16
C GLY A 125 -15.13 -16.07 4.36
N MET A 126 -15.47 -16.63 3.21
CA MET A 126 -14.53 -17.28 2.29
C MET A 126 -14.65 -16.67 0.90
N VAL A 127 -13.50 -16.27 0.35
CA VAL A 127 -13.39 -15.62 -0.95
C VAL A 127 -12.74 -16.56 -1.95
N PRO A 128 -13.43 -16.97 -3.04
CA PRO A 128 -12.85 -17.81 -4.08
C PRO A 128 -12.02 -16.99 -5.07
N LYS A 129 -10.96 -17.59 -5.59
CA LYS A 129 -10.12 -17.04 -6.67
C LYS A 129 -10.92 -16.91 -7.95
N MET A 130 -10.91 -15.73 -8.55
CA MET A 130 -11.71 -15.41 -9.73
C MET A 130 -11.02 -15.84 -11.03
N TYR A 131 -9.71 -15.67 -11.11
CA TYR A 131 -8.92 -15.94 -12.31
C TYR A 131 -7.91 -17.04 -12.02
N LEU A 132 -8.07 -18.17 -12.72
CA LEU A 132 -7.21 -19.35 -12.58
C LEU A 132 -6.16 -19.35 -13.69
N PRO A 133 -4.87 -19.21 -13.39
CA PRO A 133 -3.82 -19.32 -14.40
C PRO A 133 -3.77 -20.76 -14.96
N ASN A 134 -3.76 -20.86 -16.28
CA ASN A 134 -3.66 -22.13 -16.98
C ASN A 134 -2.82 -21.96 -18.25
N TYR A 135 -1.63 -21.43 -18.06
CA TYR A 135 -0.62 -21.13 -19.08
C TYR A 135 0.79 -21.24 -18.48
N GLY A 136 1.78 -21.43 -19.34
CA GLY A 136 3.17 -21.63 -18.90
C GLY A 136 3.27 -22.83 -17.95
N GLU A 137 3.78 -22.56 -16.76
CA GLU A 137 3.98 -23.52 -15.68
C GLU A 137 2.76 -23.71 -14.73
N PHE A 138 1.63 -23.04 -14.99
CA PHE A 138 0.43 -23.11 -14.15
C PHE A 138 -0.65 -23.99 -14.76
N TYR A 139 -1.28 -24.83 -13.93
CA TYR A 139 -2.29 -25.82 -14.33
C TYR A 139 -3.55 -25.80 -13.46
N GLU A 140 -3.92 -24.66 -12.87
CA GLU A 140 -4.95 -24.58 -11.85
C GLU A 140 -6.33 -25.03 -12.34
N ARG A 141 -6.67 -24.82 -13.62
CA ARG A 141 -7.94 -25.28 -14.20
C ARG A 141 -8.07 -26.81 -14.29
N ARG A 142 -6.99 -27.54 -14.06
CA ARG A 142 -7.05 -28.99 -13.95
C ARG A 142 -7.82 -29.43 -12.72
N GLN A 143 -7.69 -28.72 -11.59
CA GLN A 143 -8.30 -29.07 -10.32
C GLN A 143 -9.41 -28.09 -9.91
N PHE A 144 -9.24 -26.79 -10.18
CA PHE A 144 -10.08 -25.74 -9.62
C PHE A 144 -11.06 -25.13 -10.62
N THR A 145 -12.18 -24.64 -10.07
CA THR A 145 -13.21 -23.88 -10.77
C THR A 145 -13.06 -22.40 -10.44
N PRO A 146 -13.22 -21.48 -11.42
CA PRO A 146 -13.24 -20.04 -11.14
C PRO A 146 -14.32 -19.67 -10.13
N GLY A 147 -14.02 -18.69 -9.29
CA GLY A 147 -14.98 -18.11 -8.37
C GLY A 147 -16.12 -17.36 -9.08
N PHE A 148 -17.03 -16.82 -8.29
CA PHE A 148 -18.19 -16.05 -8.74
C PHE A 148 -18.43 -14.85 -7.80
N ASN A 149 -19.21 -13.87 -8.29
CA ASN A 149 -19.41 -12.62 -7.58
C ASN A 149 -20.45 -12.72 -6.46
N GLU A 150 -21.52 -13.46 -6.71
CA GLU A 150 -22.64 -13.55 -5.77
C GLU A 150 -22.21 -14.14 -4.44
N CYS A 151 -22.78 -13.62 -3.35
CA CYS A 151 -22.61 -14.20 -2.04
C CYS A 151 -23.62 -15.34 -1.83
N VAL A 152 -23.11 -16.54 -1.59
CA VAL A 152 -23.89 -17.68 -1.12
C VAL A 152 -23.44 -18.05 0.29
N TYR A 153 -24.24 -18.85 1.00
CA TYR A 153 -23.86 -19.36 2.31
C TYR A 153 -23.52 -20.84 2.21
N VAL A 154 -22.42 -21.22 2.82
CA VAL A 154 -21.93 -22.60 2.86
C VAL A 154 -21.80 -23.06 4.32
N ASP A 155 -22.01 -24.34 4.54
CA ASP A 155 -21.79 -24.95 5.86
C ASP A 155 -20.31 -25.30 6.04
N VAL A 156 -19.70 -24.79 7.12
CA VAL A 156 -18.37 -25.19 7.56
C VAL A 156 -18.43 -25.53 9.04
N ASP A 157 -18.30 -26.81 9.37
CA ASP A 157 -18.35 -27.31 10.75
C ASP A 157 -19.66 -26.92 11.50
N GLY A 158 -20.79 -26.95 10.78
CA GLY A 158 -22.11 -26.59 11.31
C GLY A 158 -22.39 -25.10 11.43
N GLU A 159 -21.54 -24.23 10.86
CA GLU A 159 -21.74 -22.78 10.82
C GLU A 159 -22.00 -22.32 9.37
N GLU A 160 -22.99 -21.45 9.19
CA GLU A 160 -23.24 -20.79 7.89
C GLU A 160 -22.20 -19.67 7.67
N VAL A 161 -21.36 -19.83 6.63
CA VAL A 161 -20.29 -18.92 6.26
C VAL A 161 -20.59 -18.28 4.90
N PRO A 162 -20.51 -16.93 4.75
CA PRO A 162 -20.64 -16.28 3.46
C PRO A 162 -19.47 -16.64 2.54
N PHE A 163 -19.80 -17.00 1.30
CA PHE A 163 -18.88 -17.44 0.26
C PHE A 163 -19.14 -16.67 -1.03
N GLY A 164 -18.12 -15.99 -1.57
CA GLY A 164 -18.21 -15.21 -2.81
C GLY A 164 -17.09 -14.20 -2.92
N SER A 165 -16.86 -13.63 -4.11
CA SER A 165 -15.79 -12.67 -4.30
C SER A 165 -16.15 -11.25 -3.84
N GLU A 166 -17.44 -10.89 -3.85
CA GLU A 166 -17.91 -9.55 -3.49
C GLU A 166 -18.20 -9.42 -1.97
N LEU A 167 -17.23 -9.83 -1.14
CA LEU A 167 -17.26 -9.68 0.31
C LEU A 167 -16.37 -8.51 0.76
N LEU A 168 -16.86 -7.69 1.70
CA LEU A 168 -16.09 -6.66 2.38
C LEU A 168 -16.11 -6.92 3.90
N PHE A 169 -14.95 -7.14 4.48
CA PHE A 169 -14.80 -7.32 5.92
C PHE A 169 -14.75 -5.96 6.62
N THR A 170 -15.71 -5.70 7.52
CA THR A 170 -15.90 -4.44 8.22
C THR A 170 -15.86 -4.64 9.72
N PHE A 171 -15.54 -3.60 10.49
CA PHE A 171 -15.28 -3.69 11.92
C PHE A 171 -16.09 -2.68 12.72
N ASN A 172 -16.61 -3.12 13.87
CA ASN A 172 -17.52 -2.30 14.70
C ASN A 172 -16.84 -1.07 15.30
N ASN A 173 -15.55 -1.14 15.61
CA ASN A 173 -14.79 -0.05 16.23
C ASN A 173 -14.05 0.85 15.24
N ASN A 174 -13.96 0.46 13.96
CA ASN A 174 -13.30 1.28 12.95
C ASN A 174 -13.97 1.18 11.57
N ARG A 175 -14.92 2.05 11.31
CA ARG A 175 -15.69 2.09 10.05
C ARG A 175 -14.87 2.45 8.82
N LYS A 176 -13.64 2.99 9.00
CA LYS A 176 -12.76 3.35 7.91
C LYS A 176 -11.95 2.17 7.41
N VAL A 177 -11.85 1.12 8.21
CA VAL A 177 -11.20 -0.13 7.81
C VAL A 177 -12.22 -1.02 7.16
N LYS A 178 -12.09 -1.17 5.84
CA LYS A 178 -12.82 -2.14 5.04
C LYS A 178 -11.81 -2.94 4.23
N ILE A 179 -11.85 -4.26 4.35
CA ILE A 179 -10.88 -5.15 3.70
C ILE A 179 -11.56 -5.88 2.55
N GLY A 180 -10.99 -5.77 1.35
CA GLY A 180 -11.29 -6.62 0.20
C GLY A 180 -10.20 -7.67 0.00
N VAL A 181 -10.57 -8.83 -0.55
CA VAL A 181 -9.66 -9.96 -0.73
C VAL A 181 -9.60 -10.34 -2.21
N GLU A 182 -8.39 -10.55 -2.71
CA GLU A 182 -8.14 -11.17 -4.02
C GLU A 182 -6.99 -12.18 -3.91
N ILE A 183 -6.86 -13.10 -4.85
CA ILE A 183 -5.94 -14.22 -4.75
C ILE A 183 -5.00 -14.24 -5.97
N CYS A 184 -3.71 -14.07 -5.72
CA CYS A 184 -2.60 -14.28 -6.66
C CYS A 184 -2.87 -13.71 -8.05
N GLU A 185 -3.24 -14.59 -9.02
CA GLU A 185 -3.51 -14.24 -10.43
C GLU A 185 -4.55 -13.14 -10.60
N ASP A 186 -5.47 -12.99 -9.65
CA ASP A 186 -6.48 -11.93 -9.70
C ASP A 186 -5.84 -10.55 -9.90
N LEU A 187 -4.70 -10.28 -9.25
CA LEU A 187 -3.96 -9.02 -9.41
C LEU A 187 -3.34 -8.84 -10.81
N TRP A 188 -2.96 -9.94 -11.48
CA TRP A 188 -2.22 -9.91 -12.75
C TRP A 188 -3.12 -9.67 -13.96
N THR A 189 -4.43 -9.78 -13.77
CA THR A 189 -5.42 -9.58 -14.84
C THR A 189 -5.60 -8.09 -15.16
N PRO A 190 -6.10 -7.75 -16.38
CA PRO A 190 -6.36 -6.35 -16.75
C PRO A 190 -7.38 -5.64 -15.85
N GLN A 191 -8.30 -6.40 -15.24
CA GLN A 191 -9.32 -5.88 -14.32
C GLN A 191 -9.35 -6.71 -13.03
N PRO A 192 -8.41 -6.44 -12.09
CA PRO A 192 -8.38 -7.13 -10.80
C PRO A 192 -9.65 -6.90 -9.97
N PRO A 193 -10.11 -7.88 -9.17
CA PRO A 193 -11.24 -7.71 -8.25
C PRO A 193 -11.07 -6.53 -7.30
N SER A 194 -9.83 -6.22 -6.88
CA SER A 194 -9.50 -5.07 -6.02
C SER A 194 -10.00 -3.73 -6.53
N ILE A 195 -10.19 -3.56 -7.85
CA ILE A 195 -10.80 -2.34 -8.43
C ILE A 195 -12.24 -2.19 -7.90
N LYS A 196 -13.05 -3.24 -8.04
CA LYS A 196 -14.42 -3.24 -7.54
C LYS A 196 -14.48 -3.11 -6.03
N HIS A 197 -13.59 -3.82 -5.30
CA HIS A 197 -13.50 -3.71 -3.84
C HIS A 197 -13.26 -2.28 -3.39
N ALA A 198 -12.27 -1.60 -3.98
CA ALA A 198 -11.95 -0.22 -3.65
C ALA A 198 -13.09 0.76 -3.97
N MET A 199 -13.75 0.59 -5.12
CA MET A 199 -14.92 1.40 -5.51
C MET A 199 -16.11 1.18 -4.57
N ASN A 200 -16.24 0.00 -3.93
CA ASN A 200 -17.22 -0.29 -2.90
C ASN A 200 -16.72 0.01 -1.48
N GLY A 201 -15.62 0.73 -1.37
CA GLY A 201 -15.14 1.33 -0.12
C GLY A 201 -14.02 0.56 0.60
N ALA A 202 -13.48 -0.52 0.04
CA ALA A 202 -12.31 -1.17 0.63
C ALA A 202 -11.13 -0.20 0.73
N THR A 203 -10.61 -0.01 1.92
CA THR A 203 -9.42 0.84 2.20
C THR A 203 -8.14 0.02 2.27
N ILE A 204 -8.28 -1.29 2.47
CA ILE A 204 -7.18 -2.25 2.49
C ILE A 204 -7.55 -3.41 1.57
N ILE A 205 -6.60 -3.81 0.73
CA ILE A 205 -6.68 -5.02 -0.08
C ILE A 205 -5.68 -6.02 0.48
N VAL A 206 -6.10 -7.26 0.64
CA VAL A 206 -5.23 -8.38 0.96
C VAL A 206 -5.15 -9.33 -0.23
N ASN A 207 -3.95 -9.82 -0.51
CA ASN A 207 -3.71 -10.77 -1.58
C ASN A 207 -2.86 -11.93 -1.06
N ALA A 208 -3.47 -13.10 -1.02
CA ALA A 208 -2.80 -14.36 -0.73
C ALA A 208 -2.28 -14.95 -2.04
N SER A 209 -0.98 -15.13 -2.16
CA SER A 209 -0.33 -15.55 -3.40
C SER A 209 0.52 -16.81 -3.26
N ALA A 210 0.63 -17.54 -4.37
CA ALA A 210 1.67 -18.51 -4.63
C ALA A 210 2.33 -18.16 -5.98
N SER A 211 3.02 -17.02 -6.00
CA SER A 211 3.66 -16.49 -7.20
C SER A 211 5.06 -17.04 -7.32
N ASN A 212 5.31 -17.74 -8.44
CA ASN A 212 6.64 -18.29 -8.75
C ASN A 212 7.67 -17.19 -9.01
N GLU A 213 8.95 -17.56 -8.93
CA GLU A 213 10.05 -16.65 -9.20
C GLU A 213 10.69 -16.93 -10.57
N THR A 214 10.85 -15.86 -11.35
CA THR A 214 11.64 -15.82 -12.58
C THR A 214 12.48 -14.55 -12.59
N ILE A 215 13.50 -14.48 -13.46
CA ILE A 215 14.39 -13.32 -13.52
C ILE A 215 13.58 -12.05 -13.86
N GLY A 216 13.67 -11.06 -12.97
CA GLY A 216 13.00 -9.76 -13.13
C GLY A 216 11.52 -9.74 -12.70
N LYS A 217 10.91 -10.87 -12.35
CA LYS A 217 9.51 -10.94 -11.91
C LYS A 217 9.27 -10.22 -10.58
N ASP A 218 10.25 -10.21 -9.70
CA ASP A 218 10.21 -9.48 -8.42
C ASP A 218 10.02 -7.98 -8.64
N THR A 219 10.77 -7.39 -9.55
CA THR A 219 10.64 -5.97 -9.91
C THR A 219 9.25 -5.67 -10.48
N TYR A 220 8.77 -6.52 -11.40
CA TYR A 220 7.44 -6.36 -11.98
C TYR A 220 6.33 -6.55 -10.93
N ARG A 221 6.44 -7.57 -10.05
CA ARG A 221 5.52 -7.80 -8.94
C ARG A 221 5.46 -6.58 -8.01
N LYS A 222 6.60 -6.03 -7.63
CA LYS A 222 6.68 -4.84 -6.80
C LYS A 222 6.00 -3.64 -7.46
N GLN A 223 6.25 -3.41 -8.75
CA GLN A 223 5.59 -2.35 -9.53
C GLN A 223 4.09 -2.57 -9.62
N LEU A 224 3.64 -3.81 -9.82
CA LEU A 224 2.23 -4.15 -9.92
C LEU A 224 1.49 -3.91 -8.59
N VAL A 225 2.03 -4.42 -7.48
CA VAL A 225 1.46 -4.25 -6.13
C VAL A 225 1.43 -2.78 -5.73
N SER A 226 2.56 -2.07 -5.87
CA SER A 226 2.64 -0.64 -5.52
C SER A 226 1.78 0.22 -6.46
N GLY A 227 1.77 -0.09 -7.76
CA GLY A 227 0.94 0.62 -8.73
C GLY A 227 -0.56 0.44 -8.50
N GLN A 228 -0.99 -0.78 -8.12
CA GLN A 228 -2.39 -1.04 -7.77
C GLN A 228 -2.78 -0.32 -6.47
N SER A 229 -1.92 -0.34 -5.46
CA SER A 229 -2.09 0.43 -4.22
C SER A 229 -2.24 1.94 -4.50
N ALA A 230 -1.42 2.49 -5.40
CA ALA A 230 -1.48 3.90 -5.82
C ALA A 230 -2.78 4.23 -6.56
N ARG A 231 -3.14 3.41 -7.56
CA ARG A 231 -4.34 3.61 -8.38
C ARG A 231 -5.61 3.61 -7.53
N LEU A 232 -5.69 2.69 -6.57
CA LEU A 232 -6.85 2.50 -5.71
C LEU A 232 -6.80 3.36 -4.44
N VAL A 233 -5.71 4.08 -4.21
CA VAL A 233 -5.47 4.85 -2.97
C VAL A 233 -5.81 4.00 -1.75
N CYS A 234 -5.08 2.90 -1.58
CA CYS A 234 -5.36 1.90 -0.53
C CYS A 234 -4.08 1.34 0.09
N GLY A 235 -4.23 0.72 1.27
CA GLY A 235 -3.26 -0.23 1.77
C GLY A 235 -3.34 -1.53 0.97
N TYR A 236 -2.22 -2.14 0.66
CA TYR A 236 -2.17 -3.42 -0.07
C TYR A 236 -1.19 -4.37 0.63
N VAL A 237 -1.71 -5.50 1.09
CA VAL A 237 -0.94 -6.52 1.82
C VAL A 237 -0.84 -7.77 0.95
N TYR A 238 0.35 -8.05 0.45
CA TYR A 238 0.65 -9.15 -0.45
C TYR A 238 1.50 -10.18 0.25
N SER A 239 0.99 -11.39 0.44
CA SER A 239 1.71 -12.52 1.05
C SER A 239 1.92 -13.62 0.03
N SER A 240 3.14 -14.15 -0.08
CA SER A 240 3.50 -15.13 -1.10
C SER A 240 4.12 -16.40 -0.52
N ALA A 241 3.88 -17.53 -1.18
CA ALA A 241 4.46 -18.83 -0.83
C ALA A 241 5.99 -18.80 -0.86
N GLY A 242 6.59 -19.65 -0.04
CA GLY A 242 8.04 -19.75 0.17
C GLY A 242 8.64 -21.10 -0.12
N GLY A 243 9.76 -21.37 0.52
CA GLY A 243 10.66 -22.49 0.22
C GLY A 243 10.14 -23.90 0.54
N GLY A 244 8.95 -24.03 1.16
CA GLY A 244 8.37 -25.35 1.52
C GLY A 244 7.61 -26.04 0.39
N GLU A 245 7.32 -25.32 -0.68
CA GLU A 245 6.60 -25.84 -1.86
C GLU A 245 7.47 -26.80 -2.71
N SER A 246 6.83 -27.65 -3.53
CA SER A 246 7.54 -28.47 -4.50
C SER A 246 8.21 -27.60 -5.56
N THR A 247 9.41 -28.01 -5.98
CA THR A 247 10.19 -27.32 -7.01
C THR A 247 10.23 -28.10 -8.33
N GLN A 248 9.22 -28.91 -8.61
CA GLN A 248 9.14 -29.70 -9.83
C GLN A 248 9.16 -28.79 -11.07
N ASP A 249 8.27 -27.81 -11.15
CA ASP A 249 8.12 -26.91 -12.30
C ASP A 249 8.40 -25.43 -11.93
N ILE A 250 8.23 -25.05 -10.67
CA ILE A 250 8.25 -23.67 -10.19
C ILE A 250 9.02 -23.54 -8.89
N VAL A 251 9.55 -22.33 -8.62
CA VAL A 251 10.24 -21.98 -7.38
C VAL A 251 9.58 -20.76 -6.78
N PHE A 252 9.39 -20.76 -5.47
CA PHE A 252 8.77 -19.65 -4.72
C PHE A 252 9.81 -18.94 -3.86
N SER A 253 9.64 -17.64 -3.71
CA SER A 253 10.65 -16.78 -3.05
C SER A 253 10.19 -16.10 -1.77
N ALA A 254 8.96 -16.33 -1.33
CA ALA A 254 8.37 -15.62 -0.17
C ALA A 254 8.46 -14.08 -0.29
N HIS A 255 8.34 -13.53 -1.50
CA HIS A 255 8.46 -12.09 -1.73
C HIS A 255 7.20 -11.36 -1.25
N ASN A 256 7.12 -11.12 0.06
CA ASN A 256 6.04 -10.41 0.74
C ASN A 256 6.19 -8.91 0.59
N LEU A 257 5.07 -8.19 0.41
CA LEU A 257 5.03 -6.74 0.21
C LEU A 257 3.86 -6.13 1.00
N ILE A 258 4.11 -4.98 1.63
CA ILE A 258 3.05 -4.13 2.17
C ILE A 258 3.21 -2.74 1.56
N CYS A 259 2.17 -2.27 0.87
CA CYS A 259 2.17 -0.97 0.21
C CYS A 259 1.03 -0.09 0.73
N GLU A 260 1.23 1.22 0.64
CA GLU A 260 0.22 2.24 0.95
C GLU A 260 0.29 3.35 -0.09
N ASN A 261 -0.78 3.56 -0.83
CA ASN A 261 -0.88 4.65 -1.83
C ASN A 261 0.39 4.77 -2.69
N GLY A 262 0.87 3.64 -3.21
CA GLY A 262 2.04 3.54 -4.08
C GLY A 262 3.39 3.44 -3.37
N THR A 263 3.46 3.70 -2.08
CA THR A 263 4.70 3.58 -1.31
C THR A 263 4.83 2.16 -0.78
N VAL A 264 5.98 1.53 -0.99
CA VAL A 264 6.32 0.26 -0.34
C VAL A 264 6.73 0.58 1.10
N LEU A 265 5.95 0.08 2.06
CA LEU A 265 6.21 0.26 3.49
C LEU A 265 7.12 -0.84 4.05
N ALA A 266 6.94 -2.07 3.56
CA ALA A 266 7.76 -3.21 3.94
C ALA A 266 7.88 -4.19 2.77
N GLU A 267 9.04 -4.83 2.66
CA GLU A 267 9.38 -5.79 1.62
C GLU A 267 10.27 -6.88 2.20
N ALA A 268 9.92 -8.14 1.99
CA ALA A 268 10.72 -9.29 2.41
C ALA A 268 11.90 -9.53 1.48
N HIS A 269 13.01 -10.02 2.05
CA HIS A 269 14.10 -10.53 1.25
C HIS A 269 13.69 -11.85 0.58
N LYS A 270 13.90 -11.93 -0.72
CA LYS A 270 13.59 -13.16 -1.46
C LYS A 270 14.33 -14.37 -0.90
N PHE A 271 13.64 -15.51 -0.83
CA PHE A 271 14.15 -16.80 -0.35
C PHE A 271 14.51 -16.83 1.16
N ALA A 272 14.04 -15.86 1.94
CA ALA A 272 14.29 -15.80 3.37
C ALA A 272 13.12 -16.36 4.22
N ASP A 273 11.96 -16.68 3.61
CA ASP A 273 10.72 -17.07 4.29
C ASP A 273 10.39 -16.10 5.45
N GLU A 274 10.52 -14.81 5.17
CA GLU A 274 10.48 -13.73 6.13
C GLU A 274 9.08 -13.11 6.19
N SER A 275 8.55 -12.94 7.40
CA SER A 275 7.33 -12.16 7.63
C SER A 275 7.66 -10.68 7.73
N VAL A 276 6.88 -9.84 7.06
CA VAL A 276 7.03 -8.38 7.11
C VAL A 276 5.81 -7.71 7.75
N TYR A 277 6.07 -6.59 8.41
CA TYR A 277 5.08 -5.82 9.17
C TYR A 277 5.14 -4.36 8.77
N ALA A 278 3.98 -3.70 8.70
CA ALA A 278 3.91 -2.26 8.48
C ALA A 278 2.66 -1.65 9.13
N ASP A 279 2.76 -0.37 9.48
CA ASP A 279 1.64 0.42 9.97
C ASP A 279 1.03 1.21 8.80
N ILE A 280 -0.21 0.87 8.42
CA ILE A 280 -0.96 1.50 7.33
C ILE A 280 -1.76 2.67 7.88
N ASP A 281 -1.63 3.84 7.28
CA ASP A 281 -2.36 5.07 7.64
C ASP A 281 -3.72 5.13 6.91
N VAL A 282 -4.74 4.58 7.54
CA VAL A 282 -6.10 4.54 6.98
C VAL A 282 -6.73 5.93 6.94
N GLU A 283 -6.38 6.82 7.87
CA GLU A 283 -6.86 8.20 7.88
C GLU A 283 -6.36 8.97 6.66
N ARG A 284 -5.08 8.81 6.33
CA ARG A 284 -4.48 9.39 5.13
C ARG A 284 -5.14 8.86 3.87
N ILE A 285 -5.34 7.55 3.76
CA ILE A 285 -6.05 6.91 2.63
C ILE A 285 -7.42 7.56 2.43
N CYS A 286 -8.22 7.66 3.49
CA CYS A 286 -9.54 8.28 3.42
C CYS A 286 -9.48 9.78 3.07
N SER A 287 -8.47 10.50 3.56
CA SER A 287 -8.26 11.91 3.26
C SER A 287 -7.89 12.14 1.80
N GLU A 288 -6.97 11.33 1.25
CA GLU A 288 -6.57 11.43 -0.16
C GLU A 288 -7.74 11.10 -1.10
N ARG A 289 -8.52 10.05 -0.81
CA ARG A 289 -9.73 9.74 -1.59
C ARG A 289 -10.73 10.89 -1.61
N ARG A 290 -10.94 11.59 -0.47
CA ARG A 290 -11.83 12.76 -0.41
C ARG A 290 -11.36 13.94 -1.26
N ARG A 291 -10.05 14.08 -1.43
CA ARG A 291 -9.46 15.13 -2.28
C ARG A 291 -9.56 14.81 -3.76
N MET A 292 -9.62 13.54 -4.13
CA MET A 292 -9.75 13.09 -5.51
C MET A 292 -11.20 13.18 -5.98
N SER A 293 -11.59 14.26 -6.63
CA SER A 293 -12.95 14.42 -7.16
C SER A 293 -13.35 13.36 -8.20
N THR A 294 -12.36 12.68 -8.79
CA THR A 294 -12.56 11.60 -9.77
C THR A 294 -12.60 10.22 -9.12
N TYR A 295 -12.38 10.11 -7.82
CA TYR A 295 -12.53 8.85 -7.10
C TYR A 295 -14.01 8.57 -6.87
N ALA A 296 -14.62 7.79 -7.78
CA ALA A 296 -16.02 7.41 -7.67
C ALA A 296 -16.18 6.25 -6.68
N VAL A 297 -17.05 6.43 -5.68
CA VAL A 297 -17.58 5.34 -4.88
C VAL A 297 -18.84 4.85 -5.59
N VAL A 298 -18.88 3.58 -5.93
CA VAL A 298 -20.06 2.95 -6.53
C VAL A 298 -20.70 2.08 -5.45
N GLU A 299 -21.86 2.48 -4.97
CA GLU A 299 -22.69 1.58 -4.15
C GLU A 299 -23.22 0.46 -5.07
N ASN A 300 -22.68 -0.73 -4.91
CA ASN A 300 -23.15 -1.91 -5.60
C ASN A 300 -23.89 -2.80 -4.60
N SER A 301 -25.18 -3.01 -4.84
CA SER A 301 -26.05 -3.84 -3.99
C SER A 301 -25.66 -5.32 -3.94
N SER A 302 -24.76 -5.78 -4.84
CA SER A 302 -24.24 -7.15 -4.82
C SER A 302 -23.18 -7.39 -3.73
N TYR A 303 -22.54 -6.33 -3.21
CA TYR A 303 -21.54 -6.47 -2.16
C TYR A 303 -22.16 -6.82 -0.81
N THR A 304 -21.60 -7.83 -0.17
CA THR A 304 -21.98 -8.25 1.18
C THR A 304 -20.96 -7.71 2.19
N GLU A 305 -21.42 -6.87 3.12
CA GLU A 305 -20.60 -6.47 4.26
C GLU A 305 -20.59 -7.56 5.32
N VAL A 306 -19.43 -8.17 5.51
CA VAL A 306 -19.18 -9.13 6.59
C VAL A 306 -18.77 -8.34 7.84
N LYS A 307 -19.67 -8.25 8.80
CA LYS A 307 -19.45 -7.47 10.04
C LYS A 307 -18.66 -8.29 11.04
N ALA A 308 -17.39 -7.97 11.17
CA ALA A 308 -16.51 -8.55 12.18
C ALA A 308 -16.63 -7.83 13.52
N GLN A 309 -16.07 -8.45 14.56
CA GLN A 309 -15.96 -7.86 15.89
C GLN A 309 -14.93 -6.70 15.90
N LYS A 310 -14.47 -6.30 17.08
CA LYS A 310 -13.50 -5.21 17.22
C LYS A 310 -12.10 -5.67 16.83
N LEU A 311 -11.45 -4.88 15.98
CA LEU A 311 -9.99 -5.00 15.79
C LEU A 311 -9.24 -4.62 17.08
N ILE A 312 -7.98 -5.04 17.17
CA ILE A 312 -7.06 -4.59 18.24
C ILE A 312 -7.17 -3.06 18.35
N ASP A 313 -7.46 -2.62 19.58
CA ASP A 313 -7.65 -1.21 19.94
C ASP A 313 -6.64 -0.87 21.05
N LYS A 314 -5.39 -0.72 20.66
CA LYS A 314 -4.29 -0.34 21.55
C LYS A 314 -3.51 0.80 20.94
N ASP A 315 -2.85 1.58 21.78
CA ASP A 315 -1.82 2.52 21.34
C ASP A 315 -0.67 1.73 20.72
N LEU A 316 -0.44 1.93 19.44
CA LEU A 316 0.65 1.28 18.70
C LEU A 316 1.95 2.05 18.91
N GLU A 317 3.01 1.35 19.28
CA GLU A 317 4.37 1.84 19.05
C GLU A 317 4.67 1.66 17.56
N LEU A 318 4.64 2.79 16.81
CA LEU A 318 4.76 2.75 15.36
C LEU A 318 6.13 2.27 14.92
N ILE A 319 6.15 1.31 14.00
CA ILE A 319 7.37 0.83 13.32
C ILE A 319 7.61 1.57 12.00
N ARG A 320 6.74 2.50 11.64
CA ARG A 320 6.81 3.29 10.42
C ARG A 320 7.93 4.32 10.48
N TYR A 321 8.73 4.39 9.42
CA TYR A 321 9.72 5.45 9.28
C TYR A 321 9.06 6.77 8.86
N PHE A 322 9.41 7.86 9.57
CA PHE A 322 9.04 9.24 9.22
C PHE A 322 10.31 10.02 8.95
N ASP A 323 10.42 10.56 7.73
CA ASP A 323 11.55 11.42 7.39
C ASP A 323 11.43 12.76 8.13
N LYS A 324 12.51 13.18 8.81
CA LYS A 324 12.59 14.47 9.50
C LYS A 324 12.58 15.65 8.54
N ALA A 325 12.98 15.44 7.29
CA ALA A 325 13.02 16.44 6.23
C ALA A 325 12.28 15.95 4.98
N PRO A 326 10.93 15.72 5.04
CA PRO A 326 10.18 15.01 4.00
C PRO A 326 10.19 15.71 2.65
N PHE A 327 10.54 17.01 2.62
CA PHE A 327 10.61 17.81 1.39
C PHE A 327 12.00 17.85 0.76
N VAL A 328 13.04 17.41 1.47
CA VAL A 328 14.43 17.49 1.03
C VAL A 328 15.05 16.09 1.00
N PRO A 329 15.21 15.47 -0.17
CA PRO A 329 15.83 14.15 -0.28
C PRO A 329 17.22 14.13 0.36
N SER A 330 17.51 13.10 1.13
CA SER A 330 18.82 12.89 1.74
C SER A 330 19.89 12.53 0.70
N ASP A 331 19.52 11.78 -0.33
CA ASP A 331 20.39 11.45 -1.46
C ASP A 331 20.67 12.70 -2.30
N LYS A 332 21.96 12.94 -2.57
CA LYS A 332 22.40 14.12 -3.32
C LYS A 332 21.86 14.14 -4.75
N LYS A 333 21.91 13.01 -5.44
CA LYS A 333 21.49 12.91 -6.86
C LYS A 333 19.97 13.14 -6.98
N GLU A 334 19.20 12.55 -6.09
CA GLU A 334 17.75 12.76 -6.04
C GLU A 334 17.41 14.21 -5.70
N ARG A 335 18.10 14.80 -4.73
CA ARG A 335 17.93 16.22 -4.36
C ARG A 335 18.26 17.15 -5.52
N ASP A 336 19.39 16.94 -6.20
CA ASP A 336 19.82 17.78 -7.33
C ASP A 336 18.79 17.67 -8.48
N SER A 337 18.31 16.45 -8.78
CA SER A 337 17.24 16.22 -9.77
C SER A 337 15.94 16.93 -9.40
N ARG A 338 15.52 16.86 -8.13
CA ARG A 338 14.32 17.54 -7.64
C ARG A 338 14.44 19.06 -7.69
N CYS A 339 15.61 19.62 -7.31
CA CYS A 339 15.84 21.05 -7.42
C CYS A 339 15.78 21.52 -8.87
N GLU A 340 16.38 20.77 -9.79
CA GLU A 340 16.35 21.08 -11.23
C GLU A 340 14.91 21.04 -11.77
N GLU A 341 14.13 20.05 -11.38
CA GLU A 341 12.73 19.93 -11.77
C GLU A 341 11.88 21.10 -11.25
N ILE A 342 12.04 21.49 -9.98
CA ILE A 342 11.35 22.63 -9.37
C ILE A 342 11.68 23.92 -10.14
N LEU A 343 12.95 24.18 -10.43
CA LEU A 343 13.36 25.35 -11.20
C LEU A 343 12.79 25.32 -12.62
N ASN A 344 12.78 24.16 -13.27
CA ASN A 344 12.21 24.01 -14.60
C ASN A 344 10.71 24.33 -14.62
N ILE A 345 9.91 23.72 -13.73
CA ILE A 345 8.45 23.93 -13.67
C ILE A 345 8.14 25.42 -13.55
N GLN A 346 8.81 26.12 -12.62
CA GLN A 346 8.57 27.54 -12.40
C GLN A 346 9.05 28.41 -13.57
N SER A 347 10.24 28.13 -14.10
CA SER A 347 10.84 28.91 -15.17
C SER A 347 10.10 28.78 -16.49
N TYR A 348 9.62 27.58 -16.85
CA TYR A 348 8.80 27.37 -18.04
C TYR A 348 7.43 28.04 -17.93
N GLY A 349 6.84 28.06 -16.71
CA GLY A 349 5.61 28.81 -16.46
C GLY A 349 5.80 30.32 -16.69
N LEU A 350 6.88 30.92 -16.17
CA LEU A 350 7.21 32.31 -16.38
C LEU A 350 7.60 32.61 -17.82
N LYS A 351 8.42 31.76 -18.46
CA LYS A 351 8.78 31.85 -19.87
C LYS A 351 7.55 32.03 -20.76
N LYS A 352 6.54 31.17 -20.56
CA LYS A 352 5.31 31.24 -21.37
C LYS A 352 4.57 32.57 -21.23
N ARG A 353 4.58 33.16 -20.02
CA ARG A 353 3.97 34.47 -19.78
C ARG A 353 4.74 35.59 -20.50
N LEU A 354 6.07 35.59 -20.39
CA LEU A 354 6.96 36.57 -21.03
C LEU A 354 6.81 36.53 -22.56
N GLU A 355 6.82 35.34 -23.16
CA GLU A 355 6.62 35.16 -24.61
C GLU A 355 5.22 35.64 -25.04
N HIS A 356 4.16 35.26 -24.32
CA HIS A 356 2.79 35.60 -24.66
C HIS A 356 2.54 37.12 -24.63
N THR A 357 3.10 37.80 -23.62
CA THR A 357 2.94 39.26 -23.46
C THR A 357 3.99 40.06 -24.24
N ASN A 358 4.93 39.40 -24.91
CA ASN A 358 6.11 39.99 -25.53
C ASN A 358 6.87 40.95 -24.60
N CYS A 359 6.91 40.60 -23.29
CA CYS A 359 7.53 41.42 -22.26
C CYS A 359 8.99 41.00 -22.05
N LYS A 360 9.91 41.93 -22.32
CA LYS A 360 11.37 41.73 -22.18
C LYS A 360 11.94 42.36 -20.91
N ASN A 361 11.08 42.83 -20.04
CA ASN A 361 11.45 43.43 -18.77
C ASN A 361 10.63 42.83 -17.62
N THR A 362 11.30 42.66 -16.47
CA THR A 362 10.66 42.25 -15.22
C THR A 362 11.16 43.08 -14.07
N VAL A 363 10.37 43.25 -13.02
CA VAL A 363 10.75 43.97 -11.80
C VAL A 363 10.60 43.01 -10.62
N ILE A 364 11.63 42.91 -9.80
CA ILE A 364 11.67 42.07 -8.60
C ILE A 364 12.18 42.89 -7.41
N GLY A 365 11.39 42.89 -6.32
CA GLY A 365 11.90 43.35 -5.02
C GLY A 365 12.84 42.29 -4.43
N ILE A 366 14.13 42.65 -4.27
CA ILE A 366 15.15 41.72 -3.76
C ILE A 366 15.55 42.11 -2.32
N SER A 367 15.11 41.25 -1.37
CA SER A 367 15.42 41.47 0.06
C SER A 367 16.71 40.78 0.52
N GLY A 368 17.27 39.88 -0.30
CA GLY A 368 18.38 39.00 0.09
C GLY A 368 17.95 37.78 0.94
N GLY A 369 16.64 37.58 1.14
CA GLY A 369 16.07 36.38 1.74
C GLY A 369 15.84 35.25 0.69
N LEU A 370 15.46 34.07 1.15
CA LEU A 370 15.32 32.89 0.29
C LEU A 370 14.23 33.03 -0.81
N ASP A 371 13.08 33.61 -0.47
CA ASP A 371 11.96 33.74 -1.42
C ASP A 371 12.32 34.63 -2.62
N SER A 372 12.87 35.82 -2.33
CA SER A 372 13.30 36.75 -3.39
C SER A 372 14.48 36.21 -4.19
N THR A 373 15.37 35.44 -3.55
CA THR A 373 16.50 34.76 -4.21
C THR A 373 15.96 33.71 -5.19
N LEU A 374 15.00 32.84 -4.77
CA LEU A 374 14.40 31.85 -5.64
C LEU A 374 13.66 32.49 -6.81
N ALA A 375 12.87 33.55 -6.54
CA ALA A 375 12.17 34.30 -7.58
C ALA A 375 13.14 34.87 -8.62
N LEU A 376 14.28 35.41 -8.19
CA LEU A 376 15.30 35.90 -9.10
C LEU A 376 15.93 34.79 -9.94
N LEU A 377 16.30 33.65 -9.34
CA LEU A 377 16.88 32.51 -10.06
C LEU A 377 15.91 31.96 -11.12
N VAL A 378 14.63 31.84 -10.78
CA VAL A 378 13.55 31.43 -11.72
C VAL A 378 13.43 32.43 -12.87
N THR A 379 13.48 33.73 -12.57
CA THR A 379 13.39 34.79 -13.59
C THR A 379 14.59 34.79 -14.52
N VAL A 380 15.80 34.68 -13.99
CA VAL A 380 17.04 34.59 -14.80
C VAL A 380 16.96 33.38 -15.74
N ARG A 381 16.57 32.20 -15.22
CA ARG A 381 16.44 31.00 -16.05
C ARG A 381 15.35 31.16 -17.14
N ALA A 382 14.24 31.81 -16.82
CA ALA A 382 13.18 32.07 -17.81
C ALA A 382 13.67 33.03 -18.91
N PHE A 383 14.46 34.06 -18.57
CA PHE A 383 15.07 34.98 -19.53
C PHE A 383 16.06 34.25 -20.44
N ASP A 384 16.94 33.43 -19.87
CA ASP A 384 17.87 32.60 -20.64
C ASP A 384 17.15 31.69 -21.63
N LEU A 385 16.06 31.03 -21.18
CA LEU A 385 15.22 30.16 -22.02
C LEU A 385 14.47 30.93 -23.13
N CYS A 386 14.21 32.24 -22.97
CA CYS A 386 13.62 33.10 -23.98
C CYS A 386 14.69 33.73 -24.90
N GLY A 387 15.96 33.60 -24.58
CA GLY A 387 17.03 34.34 -25.26
C GLY A 387 17.01 35.85 -24.99
N PHE A 388 16.46 36.27 -23.84
CA PHE A 388 16.38 37.69 -23.46
C PHE A 388 17.62 38.07 -22.67
N ASP A 389 18.00 39.39 -22.78
CA ASP A 389 19.09 39.96 -22.04
C ASP A 389 18.72 40.09 -20.55
N ARG A 390 19.57 39.55 -19.66
CA ARG A 390 19.37 39.60 -18.21
C ARG A 390 19.36 41.03 -17.63
N SER A 391 19.88 42.04 -18.34
CA SER A 391 19.77 43.46 -17.97
C SER A 391 18.30 43.93 -17.92
N GLY A 392 17.39 43.25 -18.62
CA GLY A 392 15.94 43.47 -18.53
C GLY A 392 15.30 43.01 -17.23
N ILE A 393 16.07 42.33 -16.34
CA ILE A 393 15.60 41.94 -15.01
C ILE A 393 16.01 43.08 -14.04
N HIS A 394 15.03 43.87 -13.65
CA HIS A 394 15.23 45.02 -12.76
C HIS A 394 15.04 44.59 -11.29
N CYS A 395 16.12 44.34 -10.59
CA CYS A 395 16.11 44.04 -9.16
C CYS A 395 16.08 45.32 -8.36
N ILE A 396 15.11 45.49 -7.48
CA ILE A 396 14.95 46.65 -6.63
C ILE A 396 15.22 46.25 -5.18
N THR A 397 16.26 46.82 -4.56
CA THR A 397 16.46 46.67 -3.12
C THR A 397 15.96 47.92 -2.41
N MET A 398 15.24 47.69 -1.29
CA MET A 398 14.60 48.75 -0.52
C MET A 398 15.11 48.69 0.94
N PRO A 399 16.33 49.11 1.23
CA PRO A 399 16.85 49.07 2.58
C PRO A 399 16.10 50.03 3.49
N CYS A 400 15.80 49.55 4.69
CA CYS A 400 15.20 50.33 5.77
C CYS A 400 15.93 50.02 7.09
N PHE A 401 15.52 50.65 8.18
CA PHE A 401 16.19 50.46 9.50
C PHE A 401 16.12 49.00 10.03
N GLY A 402 15.32 48.15 9.51
CA GLY A 402 15.30 46.72 9.85
C GLY A 402 16.16 45.84 8.94
N THR A 403 16.79 46.39 7.90
CA THR A 403 17.62 45.64 6.95
C THR A 403 18.99 45.40 7.54
N THR A 404 19.40 44.13 7.63
CA THR A 404 20.76 43.79 8.09
C THR A 404 21.77 43.90 6.97
N ASP A 405 23.02 44.25 7.29
CA ASP A 405 24.13 44.29 6.32
C ASP A 405 24.27 42.99 5.54
N ARG A 406 24.02 41.88 6.19
CA ARG A 406 24.09 40.54 5.56
C ARG A 406 23.07 40.40 4.45
N THR A 407 21.78 40.71 4.69
CA THR A 407 20.72 40.57 3.70
C THR A 407 20.88 41.55 2.56
N TYR A 408 21.24 42.79 2.86
CA TYR A 408 21.57 43.82 1.85
C TYR A 408 22.71 43.36 0.94
N ASN A 409 23.83 42.96 1.51
CA ASN A 409 25.01 42.51 0.75
C ASN A 409 24.70 41.27 -0.11
N ASN A 410 23.89 40.35 0.40
CA ASN A 410 23.43 39.19 -0.37
C ASN A 410 22.62 39.61 -1.60
N ALA A 411 21.67 40.54 -1.46
CA ALA A 411 20.85 41.04 -2.56
C ALA A 411 21.73 41.71 -3.65
N VAL A 412 22.62 42.60 -3.24
CA VAL A 412 23.51 43.33 -4.16
C VAL A 412 24.48 42.37 -4.87
N LYS A 413 25.14 41.47 -4.12
CA LYS A 413 26.10 40.53 -4.69
C LYS A 413 25.44 39.57 -5.67
N LEU A 414 24.31 38.98 -5.29
CA LEU A 414 23.59 38.05 -6.15
C LEU A 414 23.12 38.67 -7.45
N THR A 415 22.51 39.88 -7.39
CA THR A 415 22.02 40.58 -8.58
C THR A 415 23.17 40.87 -9.56
N LYS A 416 24.32 41.36 -9.05
CA LYS A 416 25.50 41.64 -9.86
C LYS A 416 26.08 40.38 -10.49
N GLN A 417 26.21 39.29 -9.71
CA GLN A 417 26.73 38.00 -10.21
C GLN A 417 25.88 37.39 -11.32
N LEU A 418 24.57 37.60 -11.28
CA LEU A 418 23.64 37.09 -12.28
C LEU A 418 23.53 38.01 -13.52
N GLY A 419 24.18 39.19 -13.52
CA GLY A 419 24.12 40.11 -14.65
C GLY A 419 22.81 40.89 -14.77
N CYS A 420 22.05 40.99 -13.67
CA CYS A 420 20.77 41.71 -13.64
C CYS A 420 20.98 43.20 -13.30
N SER A 421 20.03 44.05 -13.69
CA SER A 421 20.01 45.46 -13.33
C SER A 421 19.63 45.64 -11.86
N LEU A 422 20.39 46.46 -11.11
CA LEU A 422 20.13 46.74 -9.68
C LEU A 422 19.74 48.21 -9.51
N ARG A 423 18.66 48.46 -8.78
CA ARG A 423 18.25 49.77 -8.33
C ARG A 423 17.99 49.78 -6.83
N GLU A 424 18.51 50.79 -6.14
CA GLU A 424 18.26 50.99 -4.72
C GLU A 424 17.24 52.12 -4.52
N ILE A 425 16.27 51.89 -3.62
CA ILE A 425 15.25 52.86 -3.22
C ILE A 425 15.23 52.83 -1.71
N ASN A 426 15.74 53.87 -1.07
CA ASN A 426 15.71 54.02 0.39
C ASN A 426 14.27 54.34 0.86
N ILE A 427 13.78 53.65 1.87
CA ILE A 427 12.45 53.82 2.47
C ILE A 427 12.57 54.03 3.98
#